data_7f0d62843f49ae9eaebe8e3ae4614f28
#
_entry.id   7f0d62843f49ae9eaebe8e3ae4614f28
#
_cell.length_a   1.000
_cell.length_b   1.000
_cell.length_c   1.000
_cell.angle_alpha   90.00
_cell.angle_beta   90.00
_cell.angle_gamma   90.00
#
_symmetry.space_group_name_H-M   'P 1'
#
loop_
_entity.id
_entity.type
_entity.pdbx_description
1 polymer ?
#
loop_
_entity_poly.entity_id
_entity_poly.type
_entity_poly.pdbx_seq_one_letter_code
_entity_poly.pdbx_strand_id
1 'polypeptide(L)'
;MKTDRSVHVGVWVAFALLVLFLIGCSRLRDGSDIWAGWIPARGLLQPDYAERILQRAVFRTPANTWSNLAYVLVGFYAIALAWRDRRLGGEECAVAYLRSTPSLGFLFGVACCYLGLASGLYHASLTRLAQQLDVASMYAPLLASLALFVGRAVRNWRKRRGAPAFDVAPVLVLLVVAACWLLFIFKWSMSAKLVLQTLIGLHAVAGLVEISLGRGAMPARWLGFSIVALLVAVVCRELDVARKFSRPDAWLQGHACWHVLTAVSLACVYLYHRNERTER
;
A
#
# COMPACT_ATOMS: atom_id res chain seq x y z
N MET A 1 -5.89 -7.46 22.26
CA MET A 1 -6.55 -8.19 21.16
C MET A 1 -5.59 -9.30 20.72
N LYS A 2 -5.85 -10.53 21.12
CA LYS A 2 -5.02 -11.69 20.69
C LYS A 2 -5.41 -11.98 19.22
N THR A 3 -4.48 -11.77 18.30
CA THR A 3 -4.66 -12.22 16.91
C THR A 3 -4.62 -13.75 16.93
N ASP A 4 -5.54 -14.37 16.25
CA ASP A 4 -5.59 -15.82 16.15
C ASP A 4 -4.29 -16.32 15.50
N ARG A 5 -3.64 -17.31 16.14
CA ARG A 5 -2.39 -17.91 15.65
C ARG A 5 -2.51 -18.39 14.20
N SER A 6 -3.70 -18.83 13.80
CA SER A 6 -3.98 -19.29 12.44
C SER A 6 -3.82 -18.17 11.38
N VAL A 7 -4.17 -16.91 11.71
CA VAL A 7 -3.98 -15.76 10.82
C VAL A 7 -2.49 -15.54 10.56
N HIS A 8 -1.66 -15.54 11.60
CA HIS A 8 -0.22 -15.37 11.45
C HIS A 8 0.39 -16.51 10.61
N VAL A 9 0.06 -17.75 10.94
CA VAL A 9 0.57 -18.91 10.21
C VAL A 9 0.16 -18.83 8.73
N GLY A 10 -1.12 -18.57 8.43
CA GLY A 10 -1.61 -18.47 7.05
C GLY A 10 -0.91 -17.37 6.25
N VAL A 11 -0.73 -16.19 6.85
CA VAL A 11 -0.02 -15.07 6.20
C VAL A 11 1.43 -15.42 5.90
N TRP A 12 2.17 -15.98 6.88
CA TRP A 12 3.57 -16.30 6.68
C TRP A 12 3.78 -17.46 5.71
N VAL A 13 2.88 -18.46 5.69
CA VAL A 13 2.91 -19.53 4.68
C VAL A 13 2.70 -18.95 3.27
N ALA A 14 1.65 -18.14 3.07
CA ALA A 14 1.39 -17.51 1.77
C ALA A 14 2.57 -16.61 1.33
N PHE A 15 3.14 -15.84 2.24
CA PHE A 15 4.28 -14.99 1.98
C PHE A 15 5.53 -15.79 1.62
N ALA A 16 5.83 -16.87 2.36
CA ALA A 16 6.95 -17.75 2.06
C ALA A 16 6.81 -18.43 0.68
N LEU A 17 5.60 -18.88 0.31
CA LEU A 17 5.35 -19.44 -1.02
C LEU A 17 5.59 -18.41 -2.12
N LEU A 18 5.16 -17.15 -1.94
CA LEU A 18 5.45 -16.08 -2.89
C LEU A 18 6.95 -15.81 -3.00
N VAL A 19 7.68 -15.75 -1.89
CA VAL A 19 9.14 -15.55 -1.88
C VAL A 19 9.83 -16.69 -2.61
N LEU A 20 9.46 -17.94 -2.35
CA LEU A 20 10.02 -19.10 -3.04
C LEU A 20 9.76 -19.07 -4.54
N PHE A 21 8.54 -18.71 -4.94
CA PHE A 21 8.18 -18.53 -6.35
C PHE A 21 9.07 -17.46 -7.02
N LEU A 22 9.22 -16.29 -6.38
CA LEU A 22 10.06 -15.21 -6.93
C LEU A 22 11.55 -15.57 -6.96
N ILE A 23 12.05 -16.34 -5.98
CA ILE A 23 13.41 -16.90 -6.02
C ILE A 23 13.54 -17.83 -7.25
N GLY A 24 12.54 -18.70 -7.48
CA GLY A 24 12.50 -19.54 -8.68
C GLY A 24 12.56 -18.70 -9.95
N CYS A 25 11.74 -17.67 -10.08
CA CYS A 25 11.76 -16.75 -11.22
C CYS A 25 13.12 -16.06 -11.39
N SER A 26 13.75 -15.63 -10.30
CA SER A 26 15.06 -14.96 -10.35
C SER A 26 16.21 -15.86 -10.86
N ARG A 27 16.00 -17.19 -10.82
CA ARG A 27 16.97 -18.19 -11.26
C ARG A 27 16.76 -18.60 -12.73
N LEU A 28 15.69 -18.15 -13.37
CA LEU A 28 15.46 -18.39 -14.79
C LEU A 28 16.51 -17.63 -15.59
N ARG A 29 17.58 -18.34 -15.98
CA ARG A 29 18.67 -17.84 -16.82
C ARG A 29 18.78 -18.73 -18.03
N ASP A 30 18.29 -18.26 -19.17
CA ASP A 30 18.52 -18.88 -20.47
C ASP A 30 19.54 -18.11 -21.32
N GLY A 31 20.17 -17.08 -20.74
CA GLY A 31 21.11 -16.20 -21.43
C GLY A 31 20.49 -15.11 -22.27
N SER A 32 19.14 -15.13 -22.45
CA SER A 32 18.39 -14.08 -23.14
C SER A 32 17.89 -13.02 -22.15
N ASP A 33 17.62 -11.81 -22.64
CA ASP A 33 16.89 -10.80 -21.90
C ASP A 33 15.40 -11.11 -22.01
N ILE A 34 14.77 -11.58 -20.92
CA ILE A 34 13.33 -11.92 -20.90
C ILE A 34 12.44 -10.69 -21.16
N TRP A 35 12.97 -9.50 -20.99
CA TRP A 35 12.28 -8.22 -21.26
C TRP A 35 12.57 -7.69 -22.67
N ALA A 36 13.27 -8.45 -23.52
CA ALA A 36 13.52 -8.08 -24.91
C ALA A 36 12.19 -7.88 -25.67
N GLY A 37 12.12 -6.83 -26.48
CA GLY A 37 10.90 -6.48 -27.22
C GLY A 37 9.86 -5.68 -26.44
N TRP A 38 9.98 -5.54 -25.11
CA TRP A 38 9.14 -4.65 -24.35
C TRP A 38 9.60 -3.19 -24.48
N ILE A 39 8.64 -2.25 -24.56
CA ILE A 39 8.96 -0.82 -24.61
C ILE A 39 9.64 -0.41 -23.30
N PRO A 40 10.87 0.14 -23.34
CA PRO A 40 11.59 0.52 -22.13
C PRO A 40 10.92 1.71 -21.43
N ALA A 41 10.96 1.72 -20.11
CA ALA A 41 10.64 2.88 -19.33
C ALA A 41 11.79 3.90 -19.35
N ARG A 42 11.48 5.17 -19.02
CA ARG A 42 12.52 6.21 -18.91
C ARG A 42 13.62 5.81 -17.91
N GLY A 43 13.25 5.20 -16.77
CA GLY A 43 14.20 4.78 -15.73
C GLY A 43 15.24 3.74 -16.20
N LEU A 44 14.98 2.99 -17.30
CA LEU A 44 15.99 2.12 -17.91
C LEU A 44 17.07 2.92 -18.67
N LEU A 45 16.66 4.02 -19.33
CA LEU A 45 17.51 4.85 -20.16
C LEU A 45 18.22 5.94 -19.35
N GLN A 46 17.54 6.46 -18.35
CA GLN A 46 17.99 7.52 -17.45
C GLN A 46 17.66 7.10 -16.00
N PRO A 47 18.57 6.38 -15.31
CA PRO A 47 18.30 5.86 -13.98
C PRO A 47 18.05 6.96 -12.95
N ASP A 48 16.85 6.96 -12.34
CA ASP A 48 16.47 7.91 -11.30
C ASP A 48 17.14 7.58 -9.95
N TYR A 49 17.46 6.29 -9.68
CA TYR A 49 17.94 5.78 -8.39
C TYR A 49 19.38 5.29 -8.47
N ALA A 50 20.01 5.11 -7.28
CA ALA A 50 21.42 4.74 -7.18
C ALA A 50 21.71 3.29 -7.57
N GLU A 51 20.74 2.37 -7.37
CA GLU A 51 20.92 0.94 -7.63
C GLU A 51 21.35 0.66 -9.07
N ARG A 52 22.37 -0.20 -9.23
CA ARG A 52 22.85 -0.63 -10.54
C ARG A 52 21.77 -1.41 -11.29
N ILE A 53 21.56 -1.07 -12.57
CA ILE A 53 20.67 -1.80 -13.45
C ILE A 53 21.41 -3.00 -14.07
N LEU A 54 20.90 -4.20 -13.80
CA LEU A 54 21.38 -5.46 -14.36
C LEU A 54 20.61 -5.77 -15.65
N GLN A 55 21.14 -5.35 -16.80
CA GLN A 55 20.43 -5.32 -18.10
C GLN A 55 19.78 -6.65 -18.52
N ARG A 56 20.46 -7.79 -18.27
CA ARG A 56 19.99 -9.14 -18.66
C ARG A 56 19.43 -9.96 -17.49
N ALA A 57 19.25 -9.36 -16.31
CA ALA A 57 18.68 -10.06 -15.18
C ALA A 57 17.14 -10.02 -15.22
N VAL A 58 16.51 -11.07 -14.71
CA VAL A 58 15.05 -11.10 -14.48
C VAL A 58 14.62 -9.93 -13.60
N PHE A 59 15.40 -9.66 -12.55
CA PHE A 59 15.23 -8.49 -11.69
C PHE A 59 16.34 -7.48 -11.98
N ARG A 60 16.02 -6.45 -12.78
CA ARG A 60 16.98 -5.45 -13.22
C ARG A 60 17.51 -4.58 -12.07
N THR A 61 16.68 -4.31 -11.07
CA THR A 61 17.05 -3.63 -9.83
C THR A 61 16.59 -4.47 -8.64
N PRO A 62 17.43 -5.46 -8.19
CA PRO A 62 17.02 -6.48 -7.21
C PRO A 62 16.57 -5.91 -5.86
N ALA A 63 17.33 -4.97 -5.27
CA ALA A 63 16.98 -4.41 -3.96
C ALA A 63 15.64 -3.68 -4.01
N ASN A 64 15.43 -2.85 -5.04
CA ASN A 64 14.18 -2.16 -5.25
C ASN A 64 13.03 -3.14 -5.59
N THR A 65 13.31 -4.25 -6.29
CA THR A 65 12.30 -5.29 -6.57
C THR A 65 11.85 -5.98 -5.30
N TRP A 66 12.80 -6.52 -4.51
CA TRP A 66 12.51 -7.31 -3.32
C TRP A 66 11.86 -6.50 -2.20
N SER A 67 12.23 -5.23 -2.03
CA SER A 67 11.68 -4.36 -1.00
C SER A 67 10.16 -4.13 -1.12
N ASN A 68 9.61 -4.29 -2.32
CA ASN A 68 8.17 -4.19 -2.57
C ASN A 68 7.34 -5.29 -1.90
N LEU A 69 7.96 -6.41 -1.52
CA LEU A 69 7.29 -7.45 -0.75
C LEU A 69 6.78 -6.97 0.62
N ALA A 70 7.31 -5.88 1.15
CA ALA A 70 6.80 -5.26 2.36
C ALA A 70 5.32 -4.83 2.20
N TYR A 71 4.94 -4.28 1.05
CA TYR A 71 3.53 -3.94 0.77
C TYR A 71 2.66 -5.19 0.66
N VAL A 72 3.16 -6.25 0.02
CA VAL A 72 2.42 -7.52 -0.10
C VAL A 72 2.17 -8.15 1.27
N LEU A 73 3.15 -8.10 2.16
CA LEU A 73 2.99 -8.59 3.54
C LEU A 73 1.90 -7.81 4.29
N VAL A 74 1.88 -6.48 4.18
CA VAL A 74 0.80 -5.64 4.73
C VAL A 74 -0.55 -6.03 4.14
N GLY A 75 -0.60 -6.22 2.82
CA GLY A 75 -1.80 -6.64 2.10
C GLY A 75 -2.33 -7.99 2.57
N PHE A 76 -1.46 -8.99 2.71
CA PHE A 76 -1.84 -10.32 3.22
C PHE A 76 -2.40 -10.25 4.64
N TYR A 77 -1.79 -9.46 5.53
CA TYR A 77 -2.34 -9.25 6.88
C TYR A 77 -3.72 -8.58 6.84
N ALA A 78 -3.89 -7.53 6.03
CA ALA A 78 -5.18 -6.85 5.92
C ALA A 78 -6.27 -7.77 5.37
N ILE A 79 -5.99 -8.58 4.35
CA ILE A 79 -6.90 -9.58 3.77
C ILE A 79 -7.27 -10.65 4.81
N ALA A 80 -6.27 -11.22 5.48
CA ALA A 80 -6.50 -12.30 6.45
C ALA A 80 -7.32 -11.80 7.65
N LEU A 81 -7.07 -10.58 8.12
CA LEU A 81 -7.82 -9.96 9.20
C LEU A 81 -9.25 -9.62 8.77
N ALA A 82 -9.46 -9.11 7.55
CA ALA A 82 -10.79 -8.86 7.00
C ALA A 82 -11.58 -10.16 6.81
N TRP A 83 -10.91 -11.23 6.36
CA TRP A 83 -11.53 -12.58 6.27
C TRP A 83 -11.98 -13.10 7.63
N ARG A 84 -11.13 -12.96 8.65
CA ARG A 84 -11.48 -13.32 10.02
C ARG A 84 -12.68 -12.53 10.52
N ASP A 85 -12.68 -11.20 10.33
CA ASP A 85 -13.77 -10.34 10.80
C ASP A 85 -15.09 -10.70 10.11
N ARG A 86 -15.06 -11.03 8.81
CA ARG A 86 -16.22 -11.51 8.07
C ARG A 86 -16.78 -12.82 8.62
N ARG A 87 -15.91 -13.74 9.09
CA ARG A 87 -16.34 -15.02 9.68
C ARG A 87 -16.88 -14.89 11.09
N LEU A 88 -16.30 -14.01 11.89
CA LEU A 88 -16.71 -13.83 13.28
C LEU A 88 -18.09 -13.17 13.36
N GLY A 89 -18.35 -12.13 12.56
CA GLY A 89 -19.61 -11.40 12.59
C GLY A 89 -19.97 -10.86 13.98
N GLY A 90 -21.15 -10.24 14.10
CA GLY A 90 -21.76 -9.94 15.40
C GLY A 90 -21.12 -8.78 16.18
N GLU A 91 -21.43 -8.73 17.49
CA GLU A 91 -21.14 -7.60 18.38
C GLU A 91 -19.65 -7.31 18.57
N GLU A 92 -18.80 -8.34 18.56
CA GLU A 92 -17.36 -8.16 18.69
C GLU A 92 -16.72 -7.35 17.55
N CYS A 93 -17.32 -7.40 16.36
CA CYS A 93 -16.87 -6.63 15.20
C CYS A 93 -17.51 -5.25 15.10
N ALA A 94 -18.61 -5.00 15.81
CA ALA A 94 -19.39 -3.75 15.72
C ALA A 94 -18.66 -2.51 16.25
N VAL A 95 -17.63 -2.69 17.08
CA VAL A 95 -16.91 -1.58 17.76
C VAL A 95 -16.15 -0.70 16.78
N ALA A 96 -15.30 -1.29 15.94
CA ALA A 96 -14.49 -0.54 14.97
C ALA A 96 -15.12 -0.56 13.58
N TYR A 97 -15.19 0.58 12.90
CA TYR A 97 -15.78 0.68 11.56
C TYR A 97 -15.15 -0.30 10.58
N LEU A 98 -13.81 -0.38 10.55
CA LEU A 98 -13.09 -1.30 9.66
C LEU A 98 -13.44 -2.78 9.94
N ARG A 99 -13.63 -3.15 11.20
CA ARG A 99 -13.98 -4.53 11.58
C ARG A 99 -15.43 -4.87 11.23
N SER A 100 -16.33 -3.90 11.35
CA SER A 100 -17.74 -4.06 10.96
C SER A 100 -17.97 -4.00 9.45
N THR A 101 -16.94 -3.58 8.69
CA THR A 101 -16.99 -3.41 7.23
C THR A 101 -15.83 -4.14 6.55
N PRO A 102 -15.82 -5.49 6.59
CA PRO A 102 -14.68 -6.30 6.08
C PRO A 102 -14.36 -6.06 4.59
N SER A 103 -15.34 -5.66 3.77
CA SER A 103 -15.16 -5.33 2.36
C SER A 103 -14.13 -4.21 2.15
N LEU A 104 -14.11 -3.18 3.00
CA LEU A 104 -13.09 -2.12 2.96
C LEU A 104 -11.72 -2.62 3.44
N GLY A 105 -11.70 -3.56 4.38
CA GLY A 105 -10.47 -4.25 4.79
C GLY A 105 -9.86 -5.07 3.66
N PHE A 106 -10.69 -5.82 2.92
CA PHE A 106 -10.28 -6.53 1.70
C PHE A 106 -9.77 -5.55 0.64
N LEU A 107 -10.49 -4.47 0.37
CA LEU A 107 -10.09 -3.44 -0.59
C LEU A 107 -8.70 -2.89 -0.27
N PHE A 108 -8.46 -2.52 0.98
CA PHE A 108 -7.16 -2.01 1.43
C PHE A 108 -6.05 -3.07 1.25
N GLY A 109 -6.31 -4.30 1.63
CA GLY A 109 -5.35 -5.40 1.50
C GLY A 109 -5.01 -5.72 0.04
N VAL A 110 -6.01 -5.78 -0.84
CA VAL A 110 -5.83 -5.97 -2.29
C VAL A 110 -5.06 -4.79 -2.89
N ALA A 111 -5.36 -3.56 -2.47
CA ALA A 111 -4.65 -2.37 -2.93
C ALA A 111 -3.16 -2.39 -2.53
N CYS A 112 -2.82 -2.84 -1.31
CA CYS A 112 -1.42 -3.03 -0.90
C CYS A 112 -0.72 -4.14 -1.69
N CYS A 113 -1.39 -5.27 -1.94
CA CYS A 113 -0.85 -6.33 -2.81
C CYS A 113 -0.63 -5.83 -4.23
N TYR A 114 -1.58 -5.08 -4.80
CA TYR A 114 -1.45 -4.49 -6.12
C TYR A 114 -0.25 -3.55 -6.20
N LEU A 115 -0.07 -2.68 -5.19
CA LEU A 115 1.10 -1.81 -5.10
C LEU A 115 2.40 -2.62 -5.08
N GLY A 116 2.51 -3.61 -4.19
CA GLY A 116 3.74 -4.40 -4.07
C GLY A 116 4.09 -5.19 -5.33
N LEU A 117 3.09 -5.78 -6.00
CA LEU A 117 3.31 -6.56 -7.21
C LEU A 117 3.59 -5.66 -8.42
N ALA A 118 2.85 -4.57 -8.61
CA ALA A 118 3.03 -3.66 -9.75
C ALA A 118 4.35 -2.90 -9.67
N SER A 119 4.69 -2.37 -8.49
CA SER A 119 5.98 -1.70 -8.27
C SER A 119 7.14 -2.69 -8.33
N GLY A 120 6.99 -3.89 -7.75
CA GLY A 120 7.97 -4.96 -7.90
C GLY A 120 8.22 -5.33 -9.37
N LEU A 121 7.15 -5.45 -10.18
CA LEU A 121 7.25 -5.71 -11.61
C LEU A 121 7.97 -4.56 -12.35
N TYR A 122 7.70 -3.31 -11.99
CA TYR A 122 8.39 -2.17 -12.57
C TYR A 122 9.90 -2.23 -12.31
N HIS A 123 10.29 -2.44 -11.06
CA HIS A 123 11.71 -2.52 -10.68
C HIS A 123 12.41 -3.78 -11.23
N ALA A 124 11.66 -4.86 -11.44
CA ALA A 124 12.17 -6.06 -12.11
C ALA A 124 12.40 -5.82 -13.61
N SER A 125 11.47 -5.17 -14.30
CA SER A 125 11.45 -5.09 -15.76
C SER A 125 11.95 -3.77 -16.33
N LEU A 126 11.75 -2.66 -15.65
CA LEU A 126 11.95 -1.28 -16.12
C LEU A 126 11.27 -1.02 -17.49
N THR A 127 10.05 -1.58 -17.66
CA THR A 127 9.26 -1.43 -18.89
C THR A 127 8.19 -0.34 -18.72
N ARG A 128 7.74 0.25 -19.86
CA ARG A 128 6.75 1.34 -19.87
C ARG A 128 5.40 0.92 -19.28
N LEU A 129 4.92 -0.31 -19.60
CA LEU A 129 3.69 -0.83 -19.05
C LEU A 129 3.79 -1.03 -17.54
N ALA A 130 4.89 -1.62 -17.07
CA ALA A 130 5.11 -1.80 -15.64
C ALA A 130 5.23 -0.47 -14.90
N GLN A 131 5.83 0.58 -15.51
CA GLN A 131 5.83 1.93 -14.96
C GLN A 131 4.42 2.52 -14.84
N GLN A 132 3.54 2.24 -15.81
CA GLN A 132 2.14 2.68 -15.74
C GLN A 132 1.39 2.00 -14.61
N LEU A 133 1.59 0.68 -14.44
CA LEU A 133 1.01 -0.10 -13.35
C LEU A 133 1.53 0.37 -11.98
N ASP A 134 2.84 0.56 -11.85
CA ASP A 134 3.50 1.02 -10.64
C ASP A 134 2.92 2.36 -10.16
N VAL A 135 2.92 3.37 -11.04
CA VAL A 135 2.40 4.69 -10.68
C VAL A 135 0.92 4.65 -10.32
N ALA A 136 0.10 3.91 -11.06
CA ALA A 136 -1.33 3.78 -10.74
C ALA A 136 -1.56 3.04 -9.41
N SER A 137 -0.74 2.04 -9.12
CA SER A 137 -0.85 1.25 -7.90
C SER A 137 -0.51 2.03 -6.63
N MET A 138 0.37 3.04 -6.70
CA MET A 138 0.69 3.90 -5.55
C MET A 138 -0.54 4.63 -4.98
N TYR A 139 -1.54 4.92 -5.79
CA TYR A 139 -2.75 5.61 -5.38
C TYR A 139 -3.77 4.68 -4.71
N ALA A 140 -3.75 3.38 -5.03
CA ALA A 140 -4.77 2.43 -4.60
C ALA A 140 -4.92 2.30 -3.06
N PRO A 141 -3.85 2.06 -2.26
CA PRO A 141 -3.99 1.98 -0.80
C PRO A 141 -4.34 3.33 -0.17
N LEU A 142 -3.94 4.45 -0.79
CA LEU A 142 -4.33 5.79 -0.34
C LEU A 142 -5.83 6.02 -0.56
N LEU A 143 -6.37 5.70 -1.73
CA LEU A 143 -7.80 5.79 -2.02
C LEU A 143 -8.62 4.84 -1.14
N ALA A 144 -8.14 3.61 -0.91
CA ALA A 144 -8.80 2.66 -0.03
C ALA A 144 -8.85 3.15 1.43
N SER A 145 -7.78 3.79 1.92
CA SER A 145 -7.79 4.35 3.27
C SER A 145 -8.63 5.63 3.38
N LEU A 146 -8.69 6.48 2.34
CA LEU A 146 -9.64 7.60 2.28
C LEU A 146 -11.10 7.11 2.32
N ALA A 147 -11.41 6.00 1.65
CA ALA A 147 -12.72 5.37 1.74
C ALA A 147 -13.07 4.95 3.18
N LEU A 148 -12.07 4.50 3.97
CA LEU A 148 -12.28 4.21 5.41
C LEU A 148 -12.63 5.48 6.21
N PHE A 149 -11.93 6.59 5.98
CA PHE A 149 -12.26 7.88 6.62
C PHE A 149 -13.68 8.33 6.26
N VAL A 150 -14.01 8.32 4.97
CA VAL A 150 -15.32 8.76 4.48
C VAL A 150 -16.43 7.86 5.01
N GLY A 151 -16.28 6.54 4.92
CA GLY A 151 -17.29 5.59 5.38
C GLY A 151 -17.57 5.72 6.87
N ARG A 152 -16.50 5.87 7.69
CA ARG A 152 -16.65 6.13 9.13
C ARG A 152 -17.34 7.45 9.40
N ALA A 153 -16.97 8.51 8.69
CA ALA A 153 -17.61 9.82 8.84
C ALA A 153 -19.11 9.76 8.52
N VAL A 154 -19.49 9.10 7.43
CA VAL A 154 -20.90 8.89 7.04
C VAL A 154 -21.65 8.08 8.09
N ARG A 155 -21.07 6.96 8.58
CA ARG A 155 -21.67 6.17 9.68
C ARG A 155 -21.96 7.04 10.90
N ASN A 156 -20.96 7.82 11.36
CA ASN A 156 -21.08 8.65 12.55
C ASN A 156 -22.09 9.79 12.36
N TRP A 157 -22.12 10.42 11.19
CA TRP A 157 -23.09 11.46 10.85
C TRP A 157 -24.53 10.92 10.85
N ARG A 158 -24.78 9.75 10.24
CA ARG A 158 -26.09 9.08 10.23
C ARG A 158 -26.55 8.71 11.64
N LYS A 159 -25.63 8.12 12.45
CA LYS A 159 -25.92 7.79 13.86
C LYS A 159 -26.36 9.00 14.66
N ARG A 160 -25.71 10.15 14.49
CA ARG A 160 -26.08 11.41 15.18
C ARG A 160 -27.46 11.94 14.77
N ARG A 161 -27.92 11.61 13.56
CA ARG A 161 -29.23 12.03 13.04
C ARG A 161 -30.35 11.02 13.25
N GLY A 162 -30.08 9.90 13.90
CA GLY A 162 -31.06 8.81 14.05
C GLY A 162 -31.48 8.18 12.72
N ALA A 163 -30.70 8.37 11.64
CA ALA A 163 -31.03 7.82 10.34
C ALA A 163 -30.78 6.31 10.31
N PRO A 164 -31.59 5.52 9.55
CA PRO A 164 -31.42 4.08 9.46
C PRO A 164 -30.02 3.70 9.00
N ALA A 165 -29.52 2.54 9.48
CA ALA A 165 -28.23 2.01 9.07
C ALA A 165 -28.22 1.78 7.54
N PHE A 166 -27.17 2.26 6.87
CA PHE A 166 -26.95 2.07 5.45
C PHE A 166 -25.46 1.75 5.23
N ASP A 167 -25.19 0.65 4.57
CA ASP A 167 -23.82 0.27 4.25
C ASP A 167 -23.35 1.01 2.98
N VAL A 168 -22.45 1.97 3.17
CA VAL A 168 -21.86 2.75 2.05
C VAL A 168 -20.65 2.04 1.42
N ALA A 169 -20.20 0.92 2.00
CA ALA A 169 -18.97 0.27 1.56
C ALA A 169 -19.01 -0.21 0.11
N PRO A 170 -20.10 -0.79 -0.43
CA PRO A 170 -20.14 -1.19 -1.84
C PRO A 170 -19.92 0.00 -2.79
N VAL A 171 -20.52 1.15 -2.47
CA VAL A 171 -20.34 2.38 -3.26
C VAL A 171 -18.89 2.87 -3.18
N LEU A 172 -18.31 2.89 -1.98
CA LEU A 172 -16.91 3.29 -1.79
C LEU A 172 -15.94 2.36 -2.51
N VAL A 173 -16.18 1.04 -2.47
CA VAL A 173 -15.36 0.07 -3.22
C VAL A 173 -15.41 0.37 -4.72
N LEU A 174 -16.62 0.57 -5.26
CA LEU A 174 -16.79 0.90 -6.69
C LEU A 174 -16.06 2.20 -7.06
N LEU A 175 -16.21 3.25 -6.25
CA LEU A 175 -15.55 4.53 -6.48
C LEU A 175 -14.01 4.41 -6.45
N VAL A 176 -13.44 3.65 -5.50
CA VAL A 176 -12.00 3.42 -5.43
C VAL A 176 -11.51 2.66 -6.66
N VAL A 177 -12.21 1.59 -7.06
CA VAL A 177 -11.84 0.81 -8.26
C VAL A 177 -11.92 1.68 -9.51
N ALA A 178 -12.99 2.47 -9.68
CA ALA A 178 -13.14 3.39 -10.81
C ALA A 178 -12.04 4.46 -10.81
N ALA A 179 -11.71 5.05 -9.65
CA ALA A 179 -10.64 6.03 -9.54
C ALA A 179 -9.26 5.42 -9.89
N CYS A 180 -8.95 4.22 -9.41
CA CYS A 180 -7.72 3.51 -9.76
C CYS A 180 -7.64 3.25 -11.28
N TRP A 181 -8.75 2.83 -11.88
CA TRP A 181 -8.84 2.61 -13.32
C TRP A 181 -8.61 3.88 -14.13
N LEU A 182 -9.25 4.99 -13.75
CA LEU A 182 -9.07 6.29 -14.40
C LEU A 182 -7.61 6.78 -14.25
N LEU A 183 -7.02 6.68 -13.05
CA LEU A 183 -5.63 7.06 -12.81
C LEU A 183 -4.64 6.19 -13.60
N PHE A 184 -4.97 4.91 -13.86
CA PHE A 184 -4.18 4.06 -14.73
C PHE A 184 -4.26 4.52 -16.19
N ILE A 185 -5.46 4.78 -16.72
CA ILE A 185 -5.66 5.23 -18.11
C ILE A 185 -4.98 6.58 -18.34
N PHE A 186 -5.18 7.54 -17.46
CA PHE A 186 -4.70 8.91 -17.60
C PHE A 186 -3.29 9.14 -17.02
N LYS A 187 -2.57 8.09 -16.64
CA LYS A 187 -1.23 8.20 -16.03
C LYS A 187 -0.27 9.09 -16.80
N TRP A 188 -0.29 9.00 -18.13
CA TRP A 188 0.62 9.76 -18.98
C TRP A 188 0.23 11.23 -19.20
N SER A 189 -1.01 11.58 -18.91
CA SER A 189 -1.55 12.95 -19.01
C SER A 189 -1.53 13.69 -17.67
N MET A 190 -1.18 13.03 -16.57
CA MET A 190 -1.24 13.59 -15.22
C MET A 190 0.14 13.60 -14.56
N SER A 191 0.39 14.60 -13.70
CA SER A 191 1.57 14.62 -12.86
C SER A 191 1.41 13.63 -11.70
N ALA A 192 2.15 12.52 -11.75
CA ALA A 192 2.15 11.52 -10.66
C ALA A 192 2.52 12.13 -9.29
N LYS A 193 3.47 13.09 -9.29
CA LYS A 193 3.89 13.80 -8.09
C LYS A 193 2.73 14.61 -7.49
N LEU A 194 2.01 15.36 -8.32
CA LEU A 194 0.88 16.18 -7.86
C LEU A 194 -0.25 15.33 -7.30
N VAL A 195 -0.64 14.25 -8.00
CA VAL A 195 -1.69 13.33 -7.53
C VAL A 195 -1.31 12.71 -6.19
N LEU A 196 -0.07 12.22 -6.05
CA LEU A 196 0.40 11.62 -4.80
C LEU A 196 0.41 12.63 -3.65
N GLN A 197 0.93 13.84 -3.88
CA GLN A 197 0.94 14.91 -2.88
C GLN A 197 -0.47 15.32 -2.45
N THR A 198 -1.41 15.41 -3.40
CA THR A 198 -2.82 15.70 -3.09
C THR A 198 -3.44 14.62 -2.23
N LEU A 199 -3.25 13.33 -2.58
CA LEU A 199 -3.78 12.22 -1.78
C LEU A 199 -3.18 12.18 -0.37
N ILE A 200 -1.87 12.40 -0.22
CA ILE A 200 -1.22 12.50 1.10
C ILE A 200 -1.77 13.67 1.89
N GLY A 201 -1.96 14.85 1.26
CA GLY A 201 -2.56 16.02 1.90
C GLY A 201 -3.99 15.74 2.38
N LEU A 202 -4.81 15.10 1.56
CA LEU A 202 -6.16 14.68 1.94
C LEU A 202 -6.16 13.72 3.14
N HIS A 203 -5.19 12.80 3.23
CA HIS A 203 -5.03 11.92 4.39
C HIS A 203 -4.68 12.70 5.66
N ALA A 204 -3.76 13.66 5.56
CA ALA A 204 -3.39 14.48 6.70
C ALA A 204 -4.60 15.29 7.21
N VAL A 205 -5.35 15.90 6.31
CA VAL A 205 -6.58 16.64 6.65
C VAL A 205 -7.62 15.71 7.26
N ALA A 206 -7.91 14.56 6.62
CA ALA A 206 -8.88 13.60 7.13
C ALA A 206 -8.51 13.09 8.53
N GLY A 207 -7.23 12.76 8.76
CA GLY A 207 -6.72 12.32 10.05
C GLY A 207 -6.84 13.41 11.13
N LEU A 208 -6.48 14.66 10.82
CA LEU A 208 -6.61 15.80 11.73
C LEU A 208 -8.07 16.06 12.10
N VAL A 209 -8.96 16.08 11.11
CA VAL A 209 -10.41 16.25 11.33
C VAL A 209 -10.95 15.13 12.23
N GLU A 210 -10.57 13.88 11.96
CA GLU A 210 -11.04 12.73 12.72
C GLU A 210 -10.55 12.75 14.18
N ILE A 211 -9.28 13.13 14.41
CA ILE A 211 -8.72 13.29 15.76
C ILE A 211 -9.47 14.42 16.51
N SER A 212 -9.67 15.57 15.83
CA SER A 212 -10.32 16.73 16.44
C SER A 212 -11.79 16.48 16.79
N LEU A 213 -12.52 15.71 15.97
CA LEU A 213 -13.92 15.40 16.16
C LEU A 213 -14.18 14.11 16.94
N GLY A 214 -13.20 13.23 17.00
CA GLY A 214 -13.35 11.83 17.46
C GLY A 214 -13.23 11.63 18.97
N ARG A 215 -13.11 12.67 19.79
CA ARG A 215 -13.09 12.63 21.28
C ARG A 215 -12.25 11.48 21.87
N GLY A 216 -11.11 11.16 21.25
CA GLY A 216 -10.19 10.13 21.73
C GLY A 216 -10.55 8.67 21.35
N ALA A 217 -11.62 8.46 20.57
CA ALA A 217 -11.97 7.12 20.08
C ALA A 217 -10.89 6.50 19.18
N MET A 218 -10.09 7.34 18.50
CA MET A 218 -9.04 6.90 17.58
C MET A 218 -7.65 6.98 18.21
N PRO A 219 -6.82 5.92 18.06
CA PRO A 219 -5.48 5.88 18.63
C PRO A 219 -4.49 6.69 17.77
N ALA A 220 -4.43 8.01 17.96
CA ALA A 220 -3.61 8.97 17.20
C ALA A 220 -2.12 8.57 17.07
N ARG A 221 -1.60 7.78 18.03
CA ARG A 221 -0.21 7.27 17.98
C ARG A 221 0.11 6.55 16.66
N TRP A 222 -0.84 5.83 16.08
CA TRP A 222 -0.61 5.12 14.82
C TRP A 222 -0.47 6.08 13.64
N LEU A 223 -1.22 7.18 13.61
CA LEU A 223 -1.01 8.23 12.61
C LEU A 223 0.34 8.93 12.83
N GLY A 224 0.74 9.16 14.07
CA GLY A 224 2.08 9.68 14.40
C GLY A 224 3.18 8.79 13.85
N PHE A 225 3.12 7.47 14.10
CA PHE A 225 4.09 6.52 13.54
C PHE A 225 4.06 6.46 12.01
N SER A 226 2.86 6.55 11.41
CA SER A 226 2.71 6.61 9.94
C SER A 226 3.43 7.83 9.36
N ILE A 227 3.23 9.01 9.95
CA ILE A 227 3.88 10.26 9.50
C ILE A 227 5.40 10.17 9.66
N VAL A 228 5.90 9.69 10.79
CA VAL A 228 7.35 9.54 11.02
C VAL A 228 7.95 8.58 9.99
N ALA A 229 7.33 7.42 9.78
CA ALA A 229 7.80 6.44 8.79
C ALA A 229 7.83 7.05 7.37
N LEU A 230 6.79 7.82 7.00
CA LEU A 230 6.72 8.49 5.70
C LEU A 230 7.80 9.56 5.53
N LEU A 231 8.04 10.38 6.57
CA LEU A 231 9.09 11.42 6.52
C LEU A 231 10.48 10.81 6.36
N VAL A 232 10.78 9.74 7.12
CA VAL A 232 12.06 9.03 6.97
C VAL A 232 12.17 8.39 5.59
N ALA A 233 11.07 7.82 5.06
CA ALA A 233 11.04 7.28 3.71
C ALA A 233 11.38 8.33 2.66
N VAL A 234 10.78 9.53 2.76
CA VAL A 234 11.09 10.66 1.84
C VAL A 234 12.58 11.00 1.90
N VAL A 235 13.16 11.13 3.10
CA VAL A 235 14.58 11.42 3.24
C VAL A 235 15.46 10.34 2.59
N CYS A 236 15.18 9.06 2.85
CA CYS A 236 15.91 7.96 2.23
C CYS A 236 15.86 8.02 0.70
N ARG A 237 14.67 8.27 0.15
CA ARG A 237 14.47 8.38 -1.31
C ARG A 237 15.22 9.57 -1.90
N GLU A 238 15.13 10.75 -1.31
CA GLU A 238 15.80 11.95 -1.82
C GLU A 238 17.34 11.82 -1.75
N LEU A 239 17.87 11.20 -0.70
CA LEU A 239 19.29 10.87 -0.61
C LEU A 239 19.73 9.87 -1.68
N ASP A 240 18.85 8.92 -2.04
CA ASP A 240 19.13 7.93 -3.10
C ASP A 240 19.12 8.58 -4.48
N VAL A 241 18.13 9.42 -4.79
CA VAL A 241 18.09 10.23 -6.03
C VAL A 241 19.33 11.12 -6.14
N ALA A 242 19.78 11.72 -5.04
CA ALA A 242 21.00 12.50 -4.98
C ALA A 242 22.30 11.67 -5.02
N ARG A 243 22.23 10.34 -5.11
CA ARG A 243 23.38 9.42 -5.07
C ARG A 243 24.21 9.51 -3.78
N LYS A 244 23.60 9.91 -2.67
CA LYS A 244 24.25 10.13 -1.37
C LYS A 244 23.91 9.08 -0.32
N PHE A 245 23.00 8.12 -0.64
CA PHE A 245 22.56 7.12 0.32
C PHE A 245 23.50 5.91 0.38
N SER A 246 23.73 5.27 -0.76
CA SER A 246 24.51 4.03 -0.84
C SER A 246 25.27 3.88 -2.16
N ARG A 247 26.15 2.86 -2.21
CA ARG A 247 26.81 2.47 -3.47
C ARG A 247 25.85 1.72 -4.38
N PRO A 248 26.06 1.77 -5.74
CA PRO A 248 25.16 1.12 -6.70
C PRO A 248 24.97 -0.39 -6.51
N ASP A 249 25.96 -1.08 -5.96
CA ASP A 249 25.94 -2.54 -5.74
C ASP A 249 25.54 -2.94 -4.32
N ALA A 250 25.19 -1.97 -3.45
CA ALA A 250 24.77 -2.28 -2.10
C ALA A 250 23.33 -2.81 -2.08
N TRP A 251 23.04 -3.78 -1.21
CA TRP A 251 21.68 -4.24 -0.98
C TRP A 251 20.80 -3.19 -0.30
N LEU A 252 21.39 -2.37 0.56
CA LEU A 252 20.67 -1.29 1.23
C LEU A 252 20.64 -0.06 0.30
N GLN A 253 19.55 0.10 -0.43
CA GLN A 253 19.28 1.24 -1.30
C GLN A 253 18.27 2.18 -0.65
N GLY A 254 18.42 3.49 -0.85
CA GLY A 254 17.50 4.45 -0.26
C GLY A 254 16.09 4.33 -0.79
N HIS A 255 15.93 3.99 -2.08
CA HIS A 255 14.62 3.73 -2.66
C HIS A 255 14.00 2.40 -2.17
N ALA A 256 14.80 1.38 -1.89
CA ALA A 256 14.33 0.17 -1.21
C ALA A 256 13.84 0.48 0.22
N CYS A 257 14.55 1.35 0.96
CA CYS A 257 14.09 1.85 2.26
C CYS A 257 12.77 2.63 2.14
N TRP A 258 12.59 3.42 1.09
CA TRP A 258 11.32 4.08 0.79
C TRP A 258 10.17 3.07 0.71
N HIS A 259 10.31 1.96 -0.03
CA HIS A 259 9.26 0.94 -0.13
C HIS A 259 8.90 0.34 1.23
N VAL A 260 9.91 -0.06 2.02
CA VAL A 260 9.68 -0.67 3.33
C VAL A 260 9.02 0.30 4.31
N LEU A 261 9.53 1.54 4.39
CA LEU A 261 9.01 2.53 5.33
C LEU A 261 7.61 3.05 4.95
N THR A 262 7.30 3.18 3.65
CA THR A 262 5.95 3.52 3.22
C THR A 262 4.99 2.35 3.41
N ALA A 263 5.43 1.09 3.31
CA ALA A 263 4.64 -0.07 3.71
C ALA A 263 4.33 -0.05 5.22
N VAL A 264 5.31 0.29 6.06
CA VAL A 264 5.12 0.49 7.51
C VAL A 264 4.12 1.62 7.77
N SER A 265 4.23 2.74 7.03
CA SER A 265 3.27 3.84 7.12
C SER A 265 1.83 3.38 6.82
N LEU A 266 1.63 2.62 5.73
CA LEU A 266 0.33 2.03 5.39
C LEU A 266 -0.18 1.05 6.45
N ALA A 267 0.70 0.21 7.02
CA ALA A 267 0.33 -0.68 8.12
C ALA A 267 -0.15 0.11 9.36
N CYS A 268 0.52 1.23 9.67
CA CYS A 268 0.11 2.11 10.76
C CYS A 268 -1.25 2.77 10.48
N VAL A 269 -1.54 3.21 9.25
CA VAL A 269 -2.87 3.72 8.86
C VAL A 269 -3.93 2.63 9.03
N TYR A 270 -3.65 1.40 8.60
CA TYR A 270 -4.56 0.28 8.79
C TYR A 270 -4.84 0.01 10.28
N LEU A 271 -3.80 0.01 11.11
CA LEU A 271 -3.91 -0.18 12.57
C LEU A 271 -4.65 0.99 13.24
N TYR A 272 -4.53 2.21 12.75
CA TYR A 272 -5.31 3.35 13.20
C TYR A 272 -6.81 3.06 13.07
N HIS A 273 -7.28 2.68 11.88
CA HIS A 273 -8.69 2.36 11.65
C HIS A 273 -9.15 1.09 12.38
N ARG A 274 -8.25 0.11 12.55
CA ARG A 274 -8.60 -1.16 13.17
C ARG A 274 -8.74 -1.10 14.69
N ASN A 275 -8.02 -0.20 15.35
CA ASN A 275 -7.98 -0.07 16.80
C ASN A 275 -8.90 1.07 17.32
N GLU A 276 -9.94 1.41 16.58
CA GLU A 276 -11.02 2.29 17.04
C GLU A 276 -11.60 1.77 18.36
N ARG A 277 -11.77 2.66 19.35
CA ARG A 277 -12.32 2.34 20.66
C ARG A 277 -13.78 2.78 20.73
N THR A 278 -14.60 2.05 21.46
CA THR A 278 -15.95 2.52 21.84
C THR A 278 -15.80 3.72 22.76
N GLU A 279 -16.50 4.81 22.48
CA GLU A 279 -16.71 5.86 23.47
C GLU A 279 -17.47 5.22 24.65
N ARG A 280 -16.87 5.19 25.83
CA ARG A 280 -17.54 4.80 27.08
C ARG A 280 -18.40 5.94 27.56
#